data_93cb803b63c3ec8fa5e2976fa076976d
#
_entry.id   93cb803b63c3ec8fa5e2976fa076976d
#
_cell.length_a   1.000
_cell.length_b   1.000
_cell.length_c   1.000
_cell.angle_alpha   90.00
_cell.angle_beta   90.00
_cell.angle_gamma   90.00
#
_symmetry.space_group_name_H-M   'P 1'
#
loop_
_entity.id
_entity.type
_entity.pdbx_description
1 polymer ?
#
loop_
_entity_poly.entity_id
_entity_poly.type
_entity_poly.pdbx_seq_one_letter_code
_entity_poly.pdbx_strand_id
1 'polypeptide(L)'
;MAAAPVACDPAGVSIAVDLADLAEAIAERGPAAYLVTVRDTRPHIVQVEVGWRGDALVVAAGRRTSINVATHPEVALLWPVDDRHPHHSLLVDATARVEGEALVLVPTHAVLHRAGGRRRRPPVDGGG
;
A
#
# COMPACT_ATOMS: atom_id res chain seq x y z
N MET A 1 18.60 -9.44 10.28
CA MET A 1 18.32 -9.26 10.47
C MET A 1 17.57 -8.74 10.76
N ALA A 2 17.27 -8.58 11.00
CA ALA A 2 16.65 -8.32 11.33
C ALA A 2 15.94 -7.62 11.60
N ALA A 3 15.53 -7.30 11.48
CA ALA A 3 14.92 -6.58 11.60
C ALA A 3 14.17 -6.37 12.38
N ALA A 4 13.96 -6.03 12.74
CA ALA A 4 13.38 -5.80 13.48
C ALA A 4 12.37 -5.36 13.57
N PRO A 5 11.98 -5.33 13.89
CA PRO A 5 10.97 -5.12 14.02
C PRO A 5 10.39 -4.14 14.23
N VAL A 6 10.23 -3.87 14.06
CA VAL A 6 9.74 -2.98 14.06
C VAL A 6 8.78 -2.77 14.54
N ALA A 7 8.64 -3.08 14.67
CA ALA A 7 7.76 -3.00 14.91
C ALA A 7 7.05 -2.50 15.57
N CYS A 8 7.15 -2.22 16.08
CA CYS A 8 6.40 -1.92 16.77
C CYS A 8 6.22 -0.76 17.14
N ASP A 9 5.53 -0.23 16.75
CA ASP A 9 5.08 0.83 17.11
C ASP A 9 4.53 0.71 18.45
N PRO A 10 4.97 1.43 19.34
CA PRO A 10 4.50 1.31 20.70
C PRO A 10 3.02 1.51 20.82
N ALA A 11 2.44 2.21 19.91
CA ALA A 11 1.02 2.40 19.98
C ALA A 11 0.27 1.28 19.30
N GLY A 12 0.98 0.31 18.77
CA GLY A 12 0.34 -0.80 18.14
C GLY A 12 -0.41 -0.44 16.89
N VAL A 13 0.01 0.61 16.20
CA VAL A 13 -0.71 1.05 15.02
C VAL A 13 -0.32 0.29 13.77
N SER A 14 0.75 -0.48 13.80
CA SER A 14 1.16 -1.26 12.64
C SER A 14 1.40 -2.70 13.02
N ILE A 15 0.94 -3.60 12.18
CA ILE A 15 1.11 -5.03 12.38
C ILE A 15 1.75 -5.57 11.12
N ALA A 16 2.92 -6.19 11.25
CA ALA A 16 3.61 -6.73 10.09
C ALA A 16 2.81 -7.86 9.46
N VAL A 17 2.82 -7.92 8.13
CA VAL A 17 2.19 -8.98 7.38
C VAL A 17 3.29 -9.74 6.66
N ASP A 18 3.39 -11.05 6.92
CA ASP A 18 4.35 -11.85 6.21
C ASP A 18 4.05 -11.84 4.75
N LEU A 19 5.07 -11.75 3.92
CA LEU A 19 4.85 -11.77 2.47
C LEU A 19 4.20 -13.08 2.03
N ALA A 20 4.43 -14.16 2.75
CA ALA A 20 3.80 -15.44 2.44
C ALA A 20 2.27 -15.36 2.59
N ASP A 21 1.78 -14.44 3.40
CA ASP A 21 0.35 -14.29 3.63
C ASP A 21 -0.26 -13.16 2.83
N LEU A 22 0.53 -12.51 2.01
CA LEU A 22 0.08 -11.30 1.35
C LEU A 22 -1.03 -11.56 0.34
N ALA A 23 -0.96 -12.66 -0.38
CA ALA A 23 -1.98 -12.97 -1.37
C ALA A 23 -3.35 -13.08 -0.72
N GLU A 24 -3.40 -13.71 0.45
CA GLU A 24 -4.65 -13.85 1.16
C GLU A 24 -5.13 -12.50 1.69
N ALA A 25 -4.22 -11.70 2.20
CA ALA A 25 -4.57 -10.38 2.73
C ALA A 25 -5.14 -9.50 1.62
N ILE A 26 -4.56 -9.55 0.44
CA ILE A 26 -5.05 -8.76 -0.69
C ILE A 26 -6.40 -9.31 -1.17
N ALA A 27 -6.53 -10.64 -1.22
CA ALA A 27 -7.77 -11.23 -1.69
C ALA A 27 -8.96 -10.80 -0.84
N GLU A 28 -8.75 -10.61 0.45
CA GLU A 28 -9.81 -10.18 1.32
C GLU A 28 -10.25 -8.75 1.05
N ARG A 29 -9.41 -7.96 0.44
CA ARG A 29 -9.71 -6.55 0.22
C ARG A 29 -10.12 -6.23 -1.19
N GLY A 30 -9.86 -7.13 -2.11
CA GLY A 30 -10.23 -6.93 -3.51
C GLY A 30 -9.13 -6.26 -4.29
N PRO A 31 -9.35 -6.06 -5.58
CA PRO A 31 -8.27 -5.60 -6.47
C PRO A 31 -8.02 -4.10 -6.48
N ALA A 32 -8.93 -3.30 -5.95
CA ALA A 32 -8.79 -1.86 -6.06
C ALA A 32 -7.86 -1.32 -4.98
N ALA A 33 -6.85 -0.60 -5.38
CA ALA A 33 -5.87 -0.05 -4.47
C ALA A 33 -5.38 1.29 -5.01
N TYR A 34 -4.64 2.02 -4.19
CA TYR A 34 -3.97 3.22 -4.64
C TYR A 34 -2.49 2.93 -4.77
N LEU A 35 -1.92 3.35 -5.89
CA LEU A 35 -0.50 3.20 -6.14
C LEU A 35 0.17 4.54 -5.92
N VAL A 36 1.21 4.55 -5.10
CA VAL A 36 1.96 5.75 -4.78
C VAL A 36 3.32 5.63 -5.43
N THR A 37 3.64 6.57 -6.31
CA THR A 37 4.95 6.66 -6.94
C THR A 37 5.52 8.03 -6.66
N VAL A 38 6.78 8.24 -7.03
CA VAL A 38 7.45 9.50 -6.78
C VAL A 38 7.81 10.15 -8.09
N ARG A 39 7.49 11.45 -8.20
CA ARG A 39 7.91 12.24 -9.30
C ARG A 39 8.74 13.38 -8.75
N ASP A 40 10.03 13.37 -9.05
CA ASP A 40 10.99 14.28 -8.41
C ASP A 40 10.91 14.07 -6.89
N THR A 41 10.40 15.04 -6.17
CA THR A 41 10.28 14.92 -4.73
C THR A 41 8.81 14.87 -4.31
N ARG A 42 7.89 14.67 -5.26
CA ARG A 42 6.47 14.71 -4.95
C ARG A 42 5.85 13.34 -5.09
N PRO A 43 5.00 12.97 -4.17
CA PRO A 43 4.22 11.74 -4.33
C PRO A 43 3.18 11.93 -5.43
N HIS A 44 2.92 10.86 -6.14
CA HIS A 44 1.91 10.81 -7.20
C HIS A 44 1.05 9.61 -6.91
N ILE A 45 -0.25 9.78 -6.82
CA ILE A 45 -1.15 8.73 -6.35
C ILE A 45 -2.22 8.49 -7.40
N VAL A 46 -2.41 7.25 -7.78
CA VAL A 46 -3.47 6.87 -8.72
C VAL A 46 -4.15 5.63 -8.21
N GLN A 47 -5.42 5.47 -8.57
CA GLN A 47 -6.13 4.25 -8.26
C GLN A 47 -5.84 3.22 -9.32
N VAL A 48 -5.61 1.99 -8.92
CA VAL A 48 -5.27 0.90 -9.85
C VAL A 48 -6.04 -0.34 -9.48
N GLU A 49 -6.11 -1.27 -10.42
CA GLU A 49 -6.58 -2.61 -10.14
C GLU A 49 -5.39 -3.53 -10.14
N VAL A 50 -5.24 -4.26 -9.06
CA VAL A 50 -4.06 -5.08 -8.83
C VAL A 50 -4.35 -6.51 -9.19
N GLY A 51 -3.49 -7.12 -9.98
CA GLY A 51 -3.55 -8.54 -10.29
C GLY A 51 -2.27 -9.21 -9.87
N TRP A 52 -2.18 -10.49 -10.15
CA TRP A 52 -0.99 -11.28 -9.84
C TRP A 52 -0.36 -11.81 -11.11
N ARG A 53 0.95 -11.89 -11.11
CA ARG A 53 1.71 -12.56 -12.15
C ARG A 53 2.76 -13.35 -11.41
N GLY A 54 2.50 -14.65 -11.19
CA GLY A 54 3.38 -15.44 -10.35
C GLY A 54 3.39 -14.87 -8.93
N ASP A 55 4.57 -14.58 -8.42
CA ASP A 55 4.72 -14.02 -7.09
C ASP A 55 4.70 -12.51 -7.08
N ALA A 56 4.57 -11.88 -8.23
CA ALA A 56 4.59 -10.44 -8.33
C ALA A 56 3.18 -9.91 -8.53
N LEU A 57 2.98 -8.66 -8.16
CA LEU A 57 1.76 -7.96 -8.46
C LEU A 57 1.90 -7.26 -9.80
N VAL A 58 0.79 -7.05 -10.48
CA VAL A 58 0.82 -6.36 -11.76
C VAL A 58 -0.33 -5.36 -11.80
N VAL A 59 -0.05 -4.18 -12.33
CA VAL A 59 -1.06 -3.15 -12.53
C VAL A 59 -0.86 -2.55 -13.90
N ALA A 60 -1.93 -2.06 -14.50
CA ALA A 60 -1.82 -1.28 -15.72
C ALA A 60 -1.21 0.07 -15.35
N ALA A 61 -0.35 0.59 -16.19
CA ALA A 61 0.35 1.82 -15.88
C ALA A 61 0.08 2.86 -16.94
N GLY A 62 -0.31 4.03 -16.50
CA GLY A 62 -0.37 5.17 -17.38
C GLY A 62 1.04 5.69 -17.66
N ARG A 63 1.11 6.62 -18.58
CA ARG A 63 2.40 7.11 -19.02
C ARG A 63 3.18 7.80 -17.89
N ARG A 64 2.51 8.64 -17.13
CA ARG A 64 3.20 9.37 -16.08
C ARG A 64 3.69 8.43 -14.99
N THR A 65 2.88 7.46 -14.64
CA THR A 65 3.28 6.47 -13.65
C THR A 65 4.48 5.67 -14.12
N SER A 66 4.50 5.28 -15.39
CA SER A 66 5.63 4.55 -15.94
C SER A 66 6.91 5.37 -15.89
N ILE A 67 6.81 6.65 -16.21
CA ILE A 67 7.98 7.53 -16.15
C ILE A 67 8.48 7.64 -14.71
N ASN A 68 7.57 7.79 -13.75
CA ASN A 68 7.95 7.90 -12.36
C ASN A 68 8.71 6.67 -11.89
N VAL A 69 8.20 5.50 -12.24
CA VAL A 69 8.79 4.24 -11.82
C VAL A 69 10.16 4.01 -12.45
N ALA A 70 10.32 4.42 -13.70
CA ALA A 70 11.61 4.26 -14.36
C ALA A 70 12.72 5.00 -13.62
N THR A 71 12.38 6.11 -12.97
CA THR A 71 13.36 6.89 -12.22
C THR A 71 13.40 6.50 -10.75
N HIS A 72 12.24 6.22 -10.17
CA HIS A 72 12.12 5.88 -8.75
C HIS A 72 11.33 4.58 -8.63
N PRO A 73 12.01 3.45 -8.61
CA PRO A 73 11.30 2.16 -8.64
C PRO A 73 10.65 1.75 -7.32
N GLU A 74 10.94 2.44 -6.24
CA GLU A 74 10.32 2.11 -4.96
C GLU A 74 8.93 2.70 -4.92
N VAL A 75 7.92 1.86 -4.71
CA VAL A 75 6.53 2.28 -4.75
C VAL A 75 5.80 1.70 -3.56
N ALA A 76 4.58 2.16 -3.35
CA ALA A 76 3.73 1.61 -2.31
C ALA A 76 2.32 1.44 -2.86
N LEU A 77 1.65 0.42 -2.35
CA LEU A 77 0.23 0.21 -2.63
C LEU A 77 -0.53 0.37 -1.33
N LEU A 78 -1.70 0.97 -1.42
CA LEU A 78 -2.55 1.18 -0.25
C LEU A 78 -3.94 0.65 -0.53
N TRP A 79 -4.39 -0.25 0.33
CA TRP A 79 -5.79 -0.63 0.40
C TRP A 79 -6.33 0.04 1.66
N PRO A 80 -7.16 1.09 1.51
CA PRO A 80 -7.63 1.81 2.69
C PRO A 80 -8.65 0.99 3.46
N VAL A 81 -9.00 1.46 4.65
CA VAL A 81 -10.06 0.80 5.41
C VAL A 81 -11.33 0.73 4.57
N ASP A 82 -12.12 -0.27 4.83
CA ASP A 82 -13.40 -0.44 4.15
C ASP A 82 -14.40 -1.04 5.14
N ASP A 83 -15.58 -1.35 4.66
CA ASP A 83 -16.63 -1.87 5.55
C ASP A 83 -16.25 -3.18 6.20
N ARG A 84 -15.46 -3.99 5.53
CA ARG A 84 -15.07 -5.28 6.08
C ARG A 84 -13.81 -5.19 6.90
N HIS A 85 -13.04 -4.12 6.72
CA HIS A 85 -11.79 -3.91 7.44
C HIS A 85 -11.78 -2.48 7.94
N PRO A 86 -12.62 -2.19 8.95
CA PRO A 86 -12.81 -0.79 9.34
C PRO A 86 -11.68 -0.22 10.18
N HIS A 87 -10.76 -1.05 10.64
CA HIS A 87 -9.77 -0.58 11.58
C HIS A 87 -8.35 -0.52 11.03
N HIS A 88 -8.10 -1.19 9.92
CA HIS A 88 -6.74 -1.24 9.38
C HIS A 88 -6.73 -1.09 7.88
N SER A 89 -5.77 -0.30 7.41
CA SER A 89 -5.43 -0.25 5.99
C SER A 89 -4.35 -1.28 5.73
N LEU A 90 -4.22 -1.74 4.51
CA LEU A 90 -3.12 -2.61 4.12
C LEU A 90 -2.15 -1.79 3.29
N LEU A 91 -0.90 -1.74 3.70
CA LEU A 91 0.15 -1.02 2.98
C LEU A 91 1.18 -2.02 2.51
N VAL A 92 1.56 -1.96 1.25
CA VAL A 92 2.54 -2.86 0.67
C VAL A 92 3.61 -2.03 -0.01
N ASP A 93 4.85 -2.18 0.44
CA ASP A 93 5.99 -1.59 -0.26
C ASP A 93 6.47 -2.56 -1.30
N ALA A 94 6.88 -2.06 -2.43
CA ALA A 94 7.30 -2.91 -3.53
C ALA A 94 8.33 -2.20 -4.38
N THR A 95 9.10 -3.00 -5.12
CA THR A 95 9.98 -2.48 -6.15
C THR A 95 9.31 -2.77 -7.48
N ALA A 96 9.17 -1.75 -8.30
CA ALA A 96 8.43 -1.85 -9.53
C ALA A 96 9.32 -1.73 -10.75
N ARG A 97 8.91 -2.37 -11.84
CA ARG A 97 9.56 -2.17 -13.13
C ARG A 97 8.49 -2.07 -14.20
N VAL A 98 8.81 -1.38 -15.25
CA VAL A 98 7.89 -1.19 -16.37
C VAL A 98 8.05 -2.33 -17.35
N GLU A 99 6.95 -2.95 -17.74
CA GLU A 99 6.94 -3.96 -18.78
C GLU A 99 5.80 -3.63 -19.73
N GLY A 100 6.14 -3.01 -20.86
CA GLY A 100 5.12 -2.58 -21.81
C GLY A 100 4.21 -1.55 -21.16
N GLU A 101 2.92 -1.84 -21.13
CA GLU A 101 1.96 -0.94 -20.55
C GLU A 101 1.58 -1.35 -19.13
N ALA A 102 2.37 -2.19 -18.52
CA ALA A 102 2.11 -2.64 -17.18
C ALA A 102 3.30 -2.36 -16.28
N LEU A 103 3.03 -2.33 -14.99
CA LEU A 103 4.07 -2.36 -13.99
C LEU A 103 4.03 -3.70 -13.31
N VAL A 104 5.21 -4.28 -13.09
CA VAL A 104 5.35 -5.48 -12.30
C VAL A 104 5.95 -5.05 -10.98
N LEU A 105 5.29 -5.39 -9.88
CA LEU A 105 5.70 -4.95 -8.57
C LEU A 105 6.07 -6.15 -7.73
N VAL A 106 7.27 -6.13 -7.20
CA VAL A 106 7.74 -7.20 -6.32
C VAL A 106 7.60 -6.70 -4.89
N PRO A 107 6.71 -7.28 -4.09
CA PRO A 107 6.51 -6.81 -2.73
C PRO A 107 7.77 -7.03 -1.90
N THR A 108 8.09 -6.05 -1.08
CA THR A 108 9.24 -6.14 -0.19
C THR A 108 8.84 -6.08 1.28
N HIS A 109 7.69 -5.48 1.58
CA HIS A 109 7.27 -5.32 2.97
C HIS A 109 5.78 -5.03 2.98
N ALA A 110 5.07 -5.50 3.98
CA ALA A 110 3.65 -5.25 4.10
C ALA A 110 3.26 -5.09 5.56
N VAL A 111 2.32 -4.20 5.81
CA VAL A 111 1.81 -4.00 7.16
C VAL A 111 0.32 -3.70 7.11
N LEU A 112 -0.36 -4.02 8.20
CA LEU A 112 -1.68 -3.51 8.46
C LEU A 112 -1.49 -2.28 9.36
N HIS A 113 -2.03 -1.16 8.91
CA HIS A 113 -1.85 0.10 9.61
C HIS A 113 -3.17 0.53 10.20
N ARG A 114 -3.21 0.70 11.51
CA ARG A 114 -4.42 1.16 12.16
C ARG A 114 -4.47 2.66 12.07
N ALA A 115 -5.65 3.20 11.86
CA ALA A 115 -5.81 4.63 11.80
C ALA A 115 -5.32 5.22 13.11
N GLY A 116 -4.35 6.06 13.00
CA GLY A 116 -3.74 6.60 14.17
C GLY A 116 -4.61 7.63 14.80
N GLY A 117 -4.46 7.78 15.96
CA GLY A 117 -5.10 8.79 16.57
C GLY A 117 -6.48 8.67 16.84
N ARG A 118 -6.92 7.73 16.84
CA ARG A 118 -8.05 7.66 16.95
C ARG A 118 -8.58 7.77 18.12
N ARG A 119 -8.45 8.39 18.85
CA ARG A 119 -8.97 8.54 19.92
C ARG A 119 -10.09 9.21 19.63
N ARG A 120 -10.96 9.35 20.23
CA ARG A 120 -12.01 9.88 19.98
C ARG A 120 -11.92 11.17 19.64
N ARG A 121 -12.35 11.70 18.71
CA ARG A 121 -12.35 12.95 18.49
C ARG A 121 -13.35 13.56 19.25
N PRO A 122 -13.18 14.65 19.66
CA PRO A 122 -14.19 15.39 20.36
C PRO A 122 -15.31 15.66 19.43
N PRO A 123 -16.43 15.75 19.95
CA PRO A 123 -17.55 16.03 19.14
C PRO A 123 -17.38 17.38 18.59
N VAL A 124 -17.77 17.53 17.47
CA VAL A 124 -17.55 18.68 16.90
C VAL A 124 -18.60 19.40 17.17
N ASP A 125 -18.74 20.10 17.70
CA ASP A 125 -19.70 20.70 18.00
C ASP A 125 -20.19 21.34 17.15
N GLY A 126 -20.53 21.40 17.12
CA GLY A 126 -20.94 21.98 16.48
C GLY A 126 -20.86 21.78 15.51
N GLY A 127 -20.68 21.63 15.45
CA GLY A 127 -20.50 21.51 14.81
C GLY A 127 -20.38 21.18 14.36
N GLY A 128 -20.41 21.24 14.51
CA GLY A 128 -20.26 20.97 14.18
C GLY A 128 -20.12 20.93 14.19
#